data_4667b6811c242dfc02be59bb7fa53ca4
#
_entry.id   4667b6811c242dfc02be59bb7fa53ca4
#
_cell.length_a   1.000
_cell.length_b   1.000
_cell.length_c   1.000
_cell.angle_alpha   90.00
_cell.angle_beta   90.00
_cell.angle_gamma   90.00
#
_symmetry.space_group_name_H-M   'P 1'
#
loop_
_entity.id
_entity.type
_entity.pdbx_description
1 polymer ?
#
loop_
_entity_poly.entity_id
_entity_poly.type
_entity_poly.pdbx_seq_one_letter_code
_entity_poly.pdbx_strand_id
1 'polypeptide(L)'
;GGAVRDGLLGRLAARPDLDLVVPVEAIALCQTLSRRHGGSAVVLDAKRSIARLVLKGWSIDLARQVGGSLEADLARRDFRLNALALPLRPGAPLLDPTAGLKDLANGQVVAVAEANLREDPLRLLRGIRLAAELGFALGEETLDWIQAHHHLITQVAPERVLAELEKLAGCPDGGQGLALACESRLLESWRPRWQLASGATNPGPDSPCRAAAARCLEQLTTEQARLRGLLPPESSAPLGLARLAVIFDGAGLASLRGSRQLQQRCERLHHWWRLLGQDDKGPESLLDRLPEPERLRLHQQIAGDLPALLLFFPPPLALAWLERWRDPADPLFHPHPPLDGRELQELLGLAPSRRLGQLLGHLCLERAFGRISNSEEALKAASIWLNGTAS
;
A
#
# COMPACT_ATOMS: atom_id res chain seq x y z
N GLY A 1 -12.21 -21.79 4.11
CA GLY A 1 -11.84 -20.37 3.95
C GLY A 1 -10.39 -20.10 4.31
N GLY A 2 -10.02 -18.81 4.33
CA GLY A 2 -8.65 -18.36 4.57
C GLY A 2 -8.02 -18.92 5.83
N ALA A 3 -8.72 -18.90 6.95
CA ALA A 3 -8.21 -19.45 8.22
C ALA A 3 -7.89 -20.96 8.13
N VAL A 4 -8.68 -21.75 7.38
CA VAL A 4 -8.40 -23.18 7.17
C VAL A 4 -7.14 -23.35 6.32
N ARG A 5 -7.02 -22.61 5.24
CA ARG A 5 -5.81 -22.57 4.39
C ARG A 5 -4.57 -22.23 5.21
N ASP A 6 -4.64 -21.14 5.97
CA ASP A 6 -3.49 -20.64 6.72
C ASP A 6 -3.10 -21.60 7.86
N GLY A 7 -4.09 -22.29 8.46
CA GLY A 7 -3.85 -23.38 9.42
C GLY A 7 -3.10 -24.55 8.78
N LEU A 8 -3.48 -24.97 7.58
CA LEU A 8 -2.81 -26.04 6.82
C LEU A 8 -1.38 -25.67 6.41
N LEU A 9 -1.14 -24.38 6.14
CA LEU A 9 0.18 -23.86 5.80
C LEU A 9 1.07 -23.55 7.03
N GLY A 10 0.57 -23.76 8.26
CA GLY A 10 1.29 -23.40 9.48
C GLY A 10 1.48 -21.89 9.67
N ARG A 11 0.64 -21.05 9.01
CA ARG A 11 0.72 -19.60 9.03
C ARG A 11 -0.45 -18.94 9.78
N LEU A 12 -1.22 -19.72 10.54
CA LEU A 12 -2.39 -19.21 11.24
C LEU A 12 -1.97 -18.17 12.29
N ALA A 13 -2.51 -16.96 12.19
CA ALA A 13 -2.28 -15.92 13.18
C ALA A 13 -2.84 -16.31 14.56
N ALA A 14 -2.31 -15.74 15.64
CA ALA A 14 -2.83 -15.96 16.99
C ALA A 14 -4.32 -15.57 17.15
N ARG A 15 -4.76 -14.58 16.34
CA ARG A 15 -6.17 -14.16 16.23
C ARG A 15 -6.52 -14.04 14.76
N PRO A 16 -6.84 -15.17 14.09
CA PRO A 16 -7.20 -15.14 12.69
C PRO A 16 -8.59 -14.54 12.49
N ASP A 17 -8.82 -13.95 11.32
CA ASP A 17 -10.17 -13.66 10.85
C ASP A 17 -10.90 -14.98 10.56
N LEU A 18 -12.02 -15.20 11.26
CA LEU A 18 -12.80 -16.42 11.13
C LEU A 18 -14.02 -16.19 10.24
N ASP A 19 -14.08 -16.88 9.11
CA ASP A 19 -15.24 -16.92 8.22
C ASP A 19 -16.06 -18.18 8.49
N LEU A 20 -17.24 -18.04 9.07
CA LEU A 20 -18.16 -19.13 9.39
C LEU A 20 -19.34 -19.12 8.42
N VAL A 21 -19.64 -20.28 7.83
CA VAL A 21 -20.86 -20.50 7.05
C VAL A 21 -21.86 -21.23 7.93
N VAL A 22 -23.08 -20.71 7.98
CA VAL A 22 -24.16 -21.23 8.83
C VAL A 22 -25.42 -21.52 8.02
N PRO A 23 -26.17 -22.61 8.31
CA PRO A 23 -27.38 -22.98 7.55
C PRO A 23 -28.63 -22.16 7.95
N VAL A 24 -28.45 -21.11 8.75
CA VAL A 24 -29.52 -20.24 9.27
C VAL A 24 -29.26 -18.78 8.92
N GLU A 25 -30.19 -17.90 9.24
CA GLU A 25 -30.01 -16.45 9.05
C GLU A 25 -28.85 -15.94 9.92
N ALA A 26 -27.74 -15.64 9.25
CA ALA A 26 -26.47 -15.29 9.91
C ALA A 26 -26.55 -13.99 10.71
N ILE A 27 -27.32 -13.00 10.25
CA ILE A 27 -27.53 -11.73 10.96
C ILE A 27 -28.22 -11.99 12.31
N ALA A 28 -29.30 -12.75 12.31
CA ALA A 28 -30.06 -13.08 13.51
C ALA A 28 -29.21 -13.89 14.51
N LEU A 29 -28.43 -14.85 14.01
CA LEU A 29 -27.50 -15.62 14.80
C LEU A 29 -26.40 -14.71 15.41
N CYS A 30 -25.80 -13.84 14.61
CA CYS A 30 -24.78 -12.90 15.04
C CYS A 30 -25.30 -11.99 16.18
N GLN A 31 -26.50 -11.41 16.02
CA GLN A 31 -27.14 -10.58 17.06
C GLN A 31 -27.42 -11.38 18.34
N THR A 32 -27.82 -12.63 18.21
CA THR A 32 -28.07 -13.50 19.37
C THR A 32 -26.78 -13.82 20.12
N LEU A 33 -25.73 -14.15 19.40
CA LEU A 33 -24.39 -14.40 19.98
C LEU A 33 -23.82 -13.12 20.64
N SER A 34 -23.97 -11.97 20.01
CA SER A 34 -23.55 -10.68 20.55
C SER A 34 -24.25 -10.40 21.90
N ARG A 35 -25.58 -10.56 21.96
CA ARG A 35 -26.34 -10.37 23.21
C ARG A 35 -25.95 -11.35 24.31
N ARG A 36 -25.68 -12.61 23.94
CA ARG A 36 -25.37 -13.67 24.91
C ARG A 36 -23.97 -13.58 25.49
N HIS A 37 -22.98 -13.15 24.68
CA HIS A 37 -21.55 -13.19 25.03
C HIS A 37 -20.90 -11.82 25.24
N GLY A 38 -21.66 -10.73 25.10
CA GLY A 38 -21.17 -9.37 25.32
C GLY A 38 -20.18 -8.94 24.24
N GLY A 39 -20.68 -8.69 23.03
CA GLY A 39 -19.91 -8.18 21.91
C GLY A 39 -20.73 -7.22 21.05
N SER A 40 -20.27 -6.89 19.85
CA SER A 40 -21.02 -6.11 18.88
C SER A 40 -21.28 -6.92 17.60
N ALA A 41 -22.49 -6.79 17.04
CA ALA A 41 -22.88 -7.35 15.77
C ALA A 41 -22.99 -6.25 14.73
N VAL A 42 -22.25 -6.36 13.64
CA VAL A 42 -22.23 -5.40 12.53
C VAL A 42 -22.75 -6.10 11.27
N VAL A 43 -23.79 -5.55 10.65
CA VAL A 43 -24.30 -6.09 9.38
C VAL A 43 -23.38 -5.64 8.26
N LEU A 44 -22.81 -6.59 7.53
CA LEU A 44 -21.91 -6.34 6.40
C LEU A 44 -22.69 -6.33 5.08
N ASP A 45 -23.60 -7.31 4.90
CA ASP A 45 -24.48 -7.40 3.72
C ASP A 45 -25.83 -7.97 4.14
N ALA A 46 -26.85 -7.12 4.13
CA ALA A 46 -28.19 -7.51 4.50
C ALA A 46 -28.85 -8.47 3.50
N LYS A 47 -28.56 -8.32 2.20
CA LYS A 47 -29.16 -9.15 1.14
C LYS A 47 -28.63 -10.59 1.16
N ARG A 48 -27.35 -10.74 1.46
CA ARG A 48 -26.66 -12.05 1.53
C ARG A 48 -26.68 -12.64 2.92
N SER A 49 -27.28 -11.95 3.91
CA SER A 49 -27.24 -12.33 5.33
C SER A 49 -25.79 -12.57 5.82
N ILE A 50 -24.95 -11.52 5.75
CA ILE A 50 -23.58 -11.54 6.23
C ILE A 50 -23.44 -10.53 7.36
N ALA A 51 -22.91 -10.98 8.51
CA ALA A 51 -22.69 -10.13 9.67
C ALA A 51 -21.35 -10.46 10.34
N ARG A 52 -20.72 -9.44 10.92
CA ARG A 52 -19.49 -9.56 11.72
C ARG A 52 -19.82 -9.51 13.20
N LEU A 53 -19.35 -10.50 13.93
CA LEU A 53 -19.34 -10.54 15.38
C LEU A 53 -17.96 -10.12 15.88
N VAL A 54 -17.90 -9.01 16.63
CA VAL A 54 -16.70 -8.60 17.34
C VAL A 54 -16.84 -8.98 18.80
N LEU A 55 -15.98 -9.88 19.28
CA LEU A 55 -16.07 -10.46 20.62
C LEU A 55 -14.69 -10.57 21.26
N LYS A 56 -14.43 -9.84 22.33
CA LYS A 56 -13.16 -9.91 23.10
C LYS A 56 -11.89 -9.86 22.23
N GLY A 57 -11.91 -9.00 21.18
CA GLY A 57 -10.79 -8.84 20.25
C GLY A 57 -10.73 -9.89 19.13
N TRP A 58 -11.74 -10.76 19.00
CA TRP A 58 -11.94 -11.62 17.85
C TRP A 58 -12.87 -10.95 16.83
N SER A 59 -12.60 -11.13 15.54
CA SER A 59 -13.46 -10.78 14.43
C SER A 59 -13.94 -12.06 13.75
N ILE A 60 -15.26 -12.30 13.77
CA ILE A 60 -15.87 -13.52 13.24
C ILE A 60 -16.95 -13.11 12.25
N ASP A 61 -16.76 -13.43 10.98
CA ASP A 61 -17.75 -13.20 9.93
C ASP A 61 -18.65 -14.42 9.82
N LEU A 62 -19.96 -14.20 9.96
CA LEU A 62 -20.97 -15.20 9.75
C LEU A 62 -21.68 -14.92 8.44
N ALA A 63 -21.73 -15.91 7.56
CA ALA A 63 -22.46 -15.83 6.29
C ALA A 63 -23.48 -16.98 6.21
N ARG A 64 -24.69 -16.68 5.71
CA ARG A 64 -25.67 -17.72 5.43
C ARG A 64 -25.18 -18.59 4.28
N GLN A 65 -25.29 -19.92 4.43
CA GLN A 65 -25.00 -20.89 3.39
C GLN A 65 -25.85 -20.65 2.14
N VAL A 66 -25.24 -20.75 0.98
CA VAL A 66 -25.88 -20.57 -0.32
C VAL A 66 -25.88 -21.90 -1.08
N GLY A 67 -26.93 -22.18 -1.85
CA GLY A 67 -26.98 -23.34 -2.75
C GLY A 67 -27.44 -24.65 -2.10
N GLY A 68 -28.00 -24.62 -0.89
CA GLY A 68 -28.65 -25.80 -0.27
C GLY A 68 -27.68 -26.80 0.39
N SER A 69 -26.39 -26.85 0.04
CA SER A 69 -25.36 -27.65 0.69
C SER A 69 -24.07 -26.85 0.87
N LEU A 70 -23.20 -27.30 1.77
CA LEU A 70 -21.90 -26.65 2.00
C LEU A 70 -20.98 -26.81 0.78
N GLU A 71 -21.02 -27.94 0.10
CA GLU A 71 -20.29 -28.18 -1.14
C GLU A 71 -20.71 -27.20 -2.24
N ALA A 72 -22.01 -26.94 -2.37
CA ALA A 72 -22.53 -25.96 -3.33
C ALA A 72 -22.05 -24.53 -2.97
N ASP A 73 -21.99 -24.17 -1.69
CA ASP A 73 -21.45 -22.89 -1.24
C ASP A 73 -19.95 -22.78 -1.55
N LEU A 74 -19.17 -23.84 -1.31
CA LEU A 74 -17.74 -23.89 -1.58
C LEU A 74 -17.44 -23.82 -3.09
N ALA A 75 -18.27 -24.43 -3.94
CA ALA A 75 -18.13 -24.40 -5.39
C ALA A 75 -18.33 -23.00 -6.00
N ARG A 76 -18.91 -22.06 -5.28
CA ARG A 76 -19.09 -20.66 -5.72
C ARG A 76 -17.98 -19.70 -5.22
N ARG A 77 -17.00 -20.23 -4.51
CA ARG A 77 -15.87 -19.43 -3.99
C ARG A 77 -14.92 -19.00 -5.11
N ASP A 78 -14.01 -18.13 -4.78
CA ASP A 78 -13.03 -17.57 -5.73
C ASP A 78 -12.00 -18.64 -6.17
N PHE A 79 -11.23 -19.16 -5.22
CA PHE A 79 -10.11 -20.07 -5.49
C PHE A 79 -10.25 -21.35 -4.68
N ARG A 80 -9.80 -22.48 -5.27
CA ARG A 80 -9.90 -23.83 -4.68
C ARG A 80 -9.27 -23.90 -3.30
N LEU A 81 -8.09 -23.27 -3.12
CA LEU A 81 -7.38 -23.21 -1.83
C LEU A 81 -8.17 -22.45 -0.73
N ASN A 82 -9.13 -21.60 -1.11
CA ASN A 82 -10.05 -20.92 -0.19
C ASN A 82 -11.42 -21.60 -0.09
N ALA A 83 -11.68 -22.64 -0.90
CA ALA A 83 -12.90 -23.43 -0.90
C ALA A 83 -12.80 -24.67 0.03
N LEU A 84 -11.92 -24.62 1.02
CA LEU A 84 -11.75 -25.60 2.08
C LEU A 84 -12.63 -25.23 3.27
N ALA A 85 -13.30 -26.20 3.88
CA ALA A 85 -14.08 -25.99 5.10
C ALA A 85 -13.80 -27.05 6.16
N LEU A 86 -13.73 -26.61 7.41
CA LEU A 86 -13.62 -27.46 8.57
C LEU A 86 -14.89 -27.32 9.42
N PRO A 87 -15.72 -28.36 9.55
CA PRO A 87 -16.89 -28.29 10.42
C PRO A 87 -16.47 -28.08 11.89
N LEU A 88 -17.19 -27.21 12.61
CA LEU A 88 -16.93 -26.93 14.02
C LEU A 88 -17.44 -28.09 14.96
N ARG A 89 -17.19 -29.30 14.53
CA ARG A 89 -17.54 -30.52 15.27
C ARG A 89 -16.27 -31.36 15.45
N PRO A 90 -15.92 -31.75 16.71
CA PRO A 90 -14.73 -32.56 16.93
C PRO A 90 -14.72 -33.82 16.06
N GLY A 91 -13.57 -34.14 15.47
CA GLY A 91 -13.40 -35.33 14.63
C GLY A 91 -14.07 -35.28 13.25
N ALA A 92 -14.69 -34.13 12.86
CA ALA A 92 -15.23 -34.00 11.51
C ALA A 92 -14.11 -33.91 10.48
N PRO A 93 -14.25 -34.56 9.31
CA PRO A 93 -13.26 -34.46 8.24
C PRO A 93 -13.25 -33.07 7.61
N LEU A 94 -12.09 -32.67 7.11
CA LEU A 94 -11.95 -31.50 6.26
C LEU A 94 -12.74 -31.73 4.96
N LEU A 95 -13.49 -30.73 4.53
CA LEU A 95 -14.22 -30.74 3.26
C LEU A 95 -13.41 -30.01 2.19
N ASP A 96 -13.16 -30.70 1.09
CA ASP A 96 -12.42 -30.22 -0.08
C ASP A 96 -13.10 -30.66 -1.39
N PRO A 97 -14.25 -30.07 -1.73
CA PRO A 97 -14.98 -30.47 -2.95
C PRO A 97 -14.31 -30.02 -4.26
N THR A 98 -13.30 -29.14 -4.19
CA THR A 98 -12.68 -28.49 -5.34
C THR A 98 -11.21 -28.85 -5.54
N ALA A 99 -10.67 -29.80 -4.78
CA ALA A 99 -9.26 -30.20 -4.79
C ALA A 99 -8.27 -29.09 -4.36
N GLY A 100 -8.68 -28.23 -3.43
CA GLY A 100 -7.84 -27.14 -2.90
C GLY A 100 -6.61 -27.62 -2.12
N LEU A 101 -6.65 -28.80 -1.51
CA LEU A 101 -5.48 -29.43 -0.86
C LEU A 101 -4.36 -29.75 -1.87
N LYS A 102 -4.74 -30.19 -3.08
CA LYS A 102 -3.79 -30.44 -4.14
C LYS A 102 -3.11 -29.15 -4.58
N ASP A 103 -3.88 -28.07 -4.72
CA ASP A 103 -3.36 -26.76 -5.10
C ASP A 103 -2.42 -26.20 -4.03
N LEU A 104 -2.76 -26.36 -2.74
CA LEU A 104 -1.87 -25.99 -1.64
C LEU A 104 -0.55 -26.77 -1.66
N ALA A 105 -0.59 -28.07 -1.90
CA ALA A 105 0.60 -28.92 -1.97
C ALA A 105 1.50 -28.55 -3.15
N ASN A 106 0.90 -28.11 -4.26
CA ASN A 106 1.62 -27.71 -5.48
C ASN A 106 2.03 -26.23 -5.49
N GLY A 107 1.69 -25.45 -4.48
CA GLY A 107 1.96 -23.99 -4.45
C GLY A 107 1.24 -23.24 -5.59
N GLN A 108 -0.02 -23.58 -5.86
CA GLN A 108 -0.79 -22.98 -6.94
C GLN A 108 -2.05 -22.27 -6.45
N VAL A 109 -2.40 -21.18 -7.12
CA VAL A 109 -3.68 -20.48 -6.97
C VAL A 109 -4.53 -20.78 -8.20
N VAL A 110 -5.52 -21.65 -8.04
CA VAL A 110 -6.42 -22.09 -9.13
C VAL A 110 -7.83 -21.62 -8.81
N ALA A 111 -8.47 -20.94 -9.76
CA ALA A 111 -9.86 -20.53 -9.62
C ALA A 111 -10.79 -21.75 -9.60
N VAL A 112 -11.88 -21.67 -8.83
CA VAL A 112 -12.85 -22.77 -8.78
C VAL A 112 -13.53 -22.97 -10.13
N ALA A 113 -13.95 -21.85 -10.75
CA ALA A 113 -14.54 -21.83 -12.08
C ALA A 113 -14.43 -20.43 -12.70
N GLU A 114 -14.39 -20.36 -14.03
CA GLU A 114 -14.42 -19.12 -14.81
C GLU A 114 -15.64 -18.24 -14.45
N ALA A 115 -16.82 -18.87 -14.35
CA ALA A 115 -18.05 -18.18 -13.99
C ALA A 115 -17.96 -17.43 -12.67
N ASN A 116 -17.23 -17.96 -11.69
CA ASN A 116 -17.03 -17.33 -10.39
C ASN A 116 -16.20 -16.05 -10.48
N LEU A 117 -15.20 -16.01 -11.37
CA LEU A 117 -14.41 -14.81 -11.64
C LEU A 117 -15.25 -13.72 -12.31
N ARG A 118 -16.17 -14.12 -13.20
CA ARG A 118 -17.09 -13.21 -13.89
C ARG A 118 -18.21 -12.69 -12.98
N GLU A 119 -18.67 -13.50 -12.01
CA GLU A 119 -19.70 -13.09 -11.04
C GLU A 119 -19.23 -11.94 -10.13
N ASP A 120 -17.98 -11.96 -9.68
CA ASP A 120 -17.33 -10.84 -8.96
C ASP A 120 -15.96 -10.57 -9.59
N PRO A 121 -15.86 -9.62 -10.53
CA PRO A 121 -14.63 -9.36 -11.26
C PRO A 121 -13.46 -8.89 -10.38
N LEU A 122 -13.68 -8.48 -9.13
CA LEU A 122 -12.59 -8.21 -8.19
C LEU A 122 -11.74 -9.46 -7.94
N ARG A 123 -12.30 -10.67 -8.12
CA ARG A 123 -11.60 -11.94 -7.98
C ARG A 123 -10.45 -12.09 -8.98
N LEU A 124 -10.51 -11.40 -10.14
CA LEU A 124 -9.40 -11.37 -11.11
C LEU A 124 -8.12 -10.78 -10.47
N LEU A 125 -8.24 -9.64 -9.83
CA LEU A 125 -7.13 -9.00 -9.12
C LEU A 125 -6.77 -9.75 -7.82
N ARG A 126 -7.76 -10.29 -7.14
CA ARG A 126 -7.60 -11.07 -5.92
C ARG A 126 -6.77 -12.34 -6.13
N GLY A 127 -6.87 -13.00 -7.30
CA GLY A 127 -6.03 -14.14 -7.67
C GLY A 127 -4.55 -13.78 -7.71
N ILE A 128 -4.23 -12.70 -8.37
CA ILE A 128 -2.85 -12.18 -8.43
C ILE A 128 -2.35 -11.82 -7.03
N ARG A 129 -3.21 -11.16 -6.21
CA ARG A 129 -2.83 -10.83 -4.83
C ARG A 129 -2.57 -12.07 -3.99
N LEU A 130 -3.41 -13.09 -4.07
CA LEU A 130 -3.22 -14.33 -3.31
C LEU A 130 -1.93 -15.05 -3.73
N ALA A 131 -1.62 -15.09 -5.02
CA ALA A 131 -0.36 -15.63 -5.52
C ALA A 131 0.84 -14.88 -4.90
N ALA A 132 0.84 -13.55 -4.95
CA ALA A 132 1.88 -12.70 -4.37
C ALA A 132 1.98 -12.77 -2.83
N GLU A 133 0.86 -12.99 -2.14
CA GLU A 133 0.81 -13.11 -0.67
C GLU A 133 1.38 -14.45 -0.20
N LEU A 134 1.08 -15.52 -0.93
CA LEU A 134 1.44 -16.88 -0.55
C LEU A 134 2.81 -17.31 -1.11
N GLY A 135 3.34 -16.62 -2.11
CA GLY A 135 4.50 -17.04 -2.89
C GLY A 135 4.16 -18.23 -3.81
N PHE A 136 2.94 -18.27 -4.34
CA PHE A 136 2.41 -19.34 -5.17
C PHE A 136 2.32 -18.89 -6.63
N ALA A 137 2.35 -19.84 -7.56
CA ALA A 137 2.08 -19.58 -8.97
C ALA A 137 0.56 -19.52 -9.23
N LEU A 138 0.14 -18.70 -10.20
CA LEU A 138 -1.21 -18.82 -10.76
C LEU A 138 -1.29 -20.04 -11.68
N GLY A 139 -2.38 -20.82 -11.60
CA GLY A 139 -2.65 -21.87 -12.57
C GLY A 139 -2.84 -21.29 -13.97
N GLU A 140 -2.34 -21.96 -15.02
CA GLU A 140 -2.36 -21.47 -16.40
C GLU A 140 -3.76 -21.06 -16.84
N GLU A 141 -4.74 -21.94 -16.70
CA GLU A 141 -6.13 -21.67 -17.06
C GLU A 141 -6.72 -20.46 -16.28
N THR A 142 -6.33 -20.30 -15.02
CA THR A 142 -6.75 -19.14 -14.20
C THR A 142 -6.16 -17.85 -14.75
N LEU A 143 -4.90 -17.86 -15.17
CA LEU A 143 -4.26 -16.70 -15.79
C LEU A 143 -4.90 -16.35 -17.14
N ASP A 144 -5.23 -17.34 -17.95
CA ASP A 144 -5.93 -17.17 -19.23
C ASP A 144 -7.31 -16.50 -19.00
N TRP A 145 -8.06 -16.95 -18.00
CA TRP A 145 -9.35 -16.31 -17.63
C TRP A 145 -9.17 -14.88 -17.12
N ILE A 146 -8.13 -14.61 -16.32
CA ILE A 146 -7.83 -13.25 -15.86
C ILE A 146 -7.57 -12.34 -17.06
N GLN A 147 -6.78 -12.79 -18.03
CA GLN A 147 -6.47 -12.01 -19.24
C GLN A 147 -7.68 -11.85 -20.16
N ALA A 148 -8.48 -12.89 -20.35
CA ALA A 148 -9.69 -12.83 -21.18
C ALA A 148 -10.75 -11.88 -20.61
N HIS A 149 -10.89 -11.83 -19.29
CA HIS A 149 -11.95 -11.07 -18.62
C HIS A 149 -11.47 -9.78 -17.94
N HIS A 150 -10.25 -9.31 -18.22
CA HIS A 150 -9.66 -8.13 -17.60
C HIS A 150 -10.57 -6.89 -17.63
N HIS A 151 -11.33 -6.71 -18.73
CA HIS A 151 -12.22 -5.56 -18.93
C HIS A 151 -13.37 -5.50 -17.90
N LEU A 152 -13.78 -6.64 -17.32
CA LEU A 152 -14.85 -6.70 -16.33
C LEU A 152 -14.50 -6.02 -15.02
N ILE A 153 -13.21 -5.81 -14.70
CA ILE A 153 -12.77 -5.16 -13.47
C ILE A 153 -13.33 -3.74 -13.33
N THR A 154 -13.65 -3.07 -14.44
CA THR A 154 -14.25 -1.73 -14.47
C THR A 154 -15.66 -1.68 -13.90
N GLN A 155 -16.34 -2.82 -13.75
CA GLN A 155 -17.66 -2.94 -13.11
C GLN A 155 -17.56 -2.93 -11.58
N VAL A 156 -16.36 -3.10 -11.03
CA VAL A 156 -16.13 -3.08 -9.60
C VAL A 156 -15.97 -1.64 -9.11
N ALA A 157 -16.52 -1.33 -7.94
CA ALA A 157 -16.32 -0.04 -7.31
C ALA A 157 -14.82 0.27 -7.17
N PRO A 158 -14.34 1.44 -7.64
CA PRO A 158 -12.92 1.78 -7.66
C PRO A 158 -12.24 1.66 -6.29
N GLU A 159 -12.95 1.95 -5.21
CA GLU A 159 -12.45 1.84 -3.84
C GLU A 159 -12.12 0.39 -3.45
N ARG A 160 -12.92 -0.59 -3.94
CA ARG A 160 -12.63 -2.01 -3.71
C ARG A 160 -11.40 -2.44 -4.49
N VAL A 161 -11.22 -1.94 -5.71
CA VAL A 161 -10.04 -2.20 -6.52
C VAL A 161 -8.79 -1.61 -5.84
N LEU A 162 -8.86 -0.34 -5.39
CA LEU A 162 -7.75 0.29 -4.67
C LEU A 162 -7.37 -0.49 -3.42
N ALA A 163 -8.35 -0.91 -2.62
CA ALA A 163 -8.08 -1.69 -1.40
C ALA A 163 -7.38 -3.03 -1.69
N GLU A 164 -7.70 -3.71 -2.80
CA GLU A 164 -6.96 -4.90 -3.22
C GLU A 164 -5.56 -4.57 -3.74
N LEU A 165 -5.39 -3.44 -4.45
CA LEU A 165 -4.07 -2.97 -4.91
C LEU A 165 -3.15 -2.57 -3.76
N GLU A 166 -3.66 -1.91 -2.73
CA GLU A 166 -2.88 -1.57 -1.52
C GLU A 166 -2.40 -2.83 -0.80
N LYS A 167 -3.27 -3.84 -0.68
CA LYS A 167 -2.89 -5.15 -0.12
C LYS A 167 -1.83 -5.83 -1.00
N LEU A 168 -2.06 -5.88 -2.31
CA LEU A 168 -1.11 -6.47 -3.27
C LEU A 168 0.25 -5.77 -3.19
N ALA A 169 0.26 -4.44 -3.17
CA ALA A 169 1.49 -3.67 -3.07
C ALA A 169 2.28 -3.96 -1.78
N GLY A 170 1.59 -4.30 -0.68
CA GLY A 170 2.18 -4.70 0.60
C GLY A 170 2.62 -6.16 0.70
N CYS A 171 2.24 -7.03 -0.25
CA CYS A 171 2.61 -8.46 -0.22
C CYS A 171 4.13 -8.68 -0.42
N PRO A 172 4.68 -9.81 0.04
CA PRO A 172 6.09 -10.17 -0.22
C PRO A 172 6.45 -10.05 -1.70
N ASP A 173 5.69 -10.71 -2.59
CA ASP A 173 5.90 -10.69 -4.03
C ASP A 173 5.01 -9.66 -4.75
N GLY A 174 4.62 -8.62 -4.02
CA GLY A 174 3.69 -7.59 -4.52
C GLY A 174 4.22 -6.82 -5.74
N GLY A 175 5.54 -6.69 -5.91
CA GLY A 175 6.14 -6.10 -7.11
C GLY A 175 5.84 -6.92 -8.36
N GLN A 176 6.08 -8.24 -8.32
CA GLN A 176 5.77 -9.17 -9.40
C GLN A 176 4.25 -9.24 -9.65
N GLY A 177 3.47 -9.27 -8.57
CA GLY A 177 2.00 -9.27 -8.69
C GLY A 177 1.47 -8.00 -9.35
N LEU A 178 1.99 -6.83 -9.02
CA LEU A 178 1.62 -5.58 -9.70
C LEU A 178 2.05 -5.59 -11.17
N ALA A 179 3.24 -6.06 -11.49
CA ALA A 179 3.69 -6.22 -12.87
C ALA A 179 2.72 -7.12 -13.65
N LEU A 180 2.37 -8.28 -13.08
CA LEU A 180 1.42 -9.22 -13.69
C LEU A 180 0.01 -8.61 -13.86
N ALA A 181 -0.48 -7.85 -12.87
CA ALA A 181 -1.77 -7.17 -12.99
C ALA A 181 -1.81 -6.18 -14.16
N CYS A 182 -0.68 -5.59 -14.45
CA CYS A 182 -0.51 -4.70 -15.58
C CYS A 182 -0.39 -5.45 -16.91
N GLU A 183 0.40 -6.50 -16.95
CA GLU A 183 0.54 -7.37 -18.12
C GLU A 183 -0.79 -8.00 -18.52
N SER A 184 -1.57 -8.37 -17.52
CA SER A 184 -2.94 -8.88 -17.70
C SER A 184 -3.97 -7.79 -18.03
N ARG A 185 -3.54 -6.53 -18.24
CA ARG A 185 -4.37 -5.39 -18.61
C ARG A 185 -5.44 -4.98 -17.59
N LEU A 186 -5.42 -5.55 -16.38
CA LEU A 186 -6.39 -5.24 -15.32
C LEU A 186 -6.40 -3.78 -14.90
N LEU A 187 -5.29 -3.06 -15.08
CA LEU A 187 -5.13 -1.69 -14.59
C LEU A 187 -5.28 -0.61 -15.67
N GLU A 188 -5.54 -0.98 -16.94
CA GLU A 188 -5.59 -0.04 -18.08
C GLU A 188 -6.55 1.13 -17.88
N SER A 189 -7.71 0.87 -17.28
CA SER A 189 -8.75 1.89 -17.08
C SER A 189 -8.35 2.98 -16.08
N TRP A 190 -7.35 2.76 -15.26
CA TRP A 190 -6.88 3.69 -14.24
C TRP A 190 -5.54 4.35 -14.59
N ARG A 191 -5.18 4.37 -15.89
CA ARG A 191 -4.04 5.11 -16.44
C ARG A 191 -2.73 4.85 -15.67
N PRO A 192 -2.22 3.62 -15.65
CA PRO A 192 -0.92 3.37 -15.06
C PRO A 192 0.17 4.19 -15.78
N ARG A 193 1.18 4.66 -15.03
CA ARG A 193 2.21 5.61 -15.52
C ARG A 193 2.92 5.18 -16.80
N TRP A 194 3.12 3.88 -17.01
CA TRP A 194 3.76 3.39 -18.24
C TRP A 194 2.94 3.63 -19.51
N GLN A 195 1.60 3.85 -19.41
CA GLN A 195 0.77 4.23 -20.56
C GLN A 195 0.95 5.71 -20.92
N LEU A 196 1.30 6.56 -19.95
CA LEU A 196 1.37 8.01 -20.14
C LEU A 196 2.66 8.46 -20.82
N ALA A 197 3.75 7.73 -20.64
CA ALA A 197 5.08 8.17 -21.09
C ALA A 197 5.31 8.01 -22.59
N SER A 198 4.48 7.29 -23.32
CA SER A 198 4.65 7.02 -24.75
C SER A 198 3.82 7.91 -25.67
N GLY A 199 2.95 8.78 -25.14
CA GLY A 199 2.01 9.57 -25.98
C GLY A 199 1.05 8.73 -26.83
N ALA A 200 1.19 7.39 -26.76
CA ALA A 200 0.37 6.43 -27.47
C ALA A 200 -0.83 6.02 -26.60
N THR A 201 -1.98 5.95 -27.22
CA THR A 201 -3.23 5.49 -26.56
C THR A 201 -3.14 4.04 -26.09
N ASN A 202 -2.12 3.29 -26.52
CA ASN A 202 -1.84 1.91 -26.09
C ASN A 202 -0.36 1.57 -26.39
N PRO A 203 0.57 1.77 -25.44
CA PRO A 203 1.96 1.35 -25.65
C PRO A 203 2.00 -0.18 -25.73
N GLY A 204 2.53 -0.70 -26.82
CA GLY A 204 2.74 -2.13 -27.02
C GLY A 204 3.55 -2.76 -25.88
N PRO A 205 3.60 -4.10 -25.80
CA PRO A 205 4.31 -4.82 -24.76
C PRO A 205 5.79 -4.42 -24.62
N ASP A 206 6.40 -3.91 -25.67
CA ASP A 206 7.83 -3.55 -25.75
C ASP A 206 8.14 -2.09 -25.42
N SER A 207 7.19 -1.34 -24.82
CA SER A 207 7.43 0.05 -24.46
C SER A 207 8.57 0.18 -23.44
N PRO A 208 9.61 1.03 -23.71
CA PRO A 208 10.72 1.25 -22.79
C PRO A 208 10.29 1.65 -21.38
N CYS A 209 9.20 2.40 -21.25
CA CYS A 209 8.65 2.83 -19.97
C CYS A 209 8.03 1.67 -19.18
N ARG A 210 7.38 0.73 -19.87
CA ARG A 210 6.83 -0.48 -19.26
C ARG A 210 7.95 -1.37 -18.73
N ALA A 211 8.97 -1.60 -19.52
CA ALA A 211 10.14 -2.38 -19.12
C ALA A 211 10.89 -1.73 -17.94
N ALA A 212 10.99 -0.40 -17.90
CA ALA A 212 11.60 0.32 -16.78
C ALA A 212 10.78 0.19 -15.49
N ALA A 213 9.46 0.32 -15.55
CA ALA A 213 8.58 0.13 -14.40
C ALA A 213 8.62 -1.31 -13.88
N ALA A 214 8.59 -2.30 -14.77
CA ALA A 214 8.71 -3.72 -14.40
C ALA A 214 10.04 -4.00 -13.68
N ARG A 215 11.17 -3.57 -14.24
CA ARG A 215 12.48 -3.70 -13.58
C ARG A 215 12.53 -3.01 -12.21
N CYS A 216 11.93 -1.83 -12.09
CA CYS A 216 11.87 -1.13 -10.81
C CYS A 216 11.04 -1.92 -9.77
N LEU A 217 9.92 -2.51 -10.17
CA LEU A 217 9.09 -3.34 -9.29
C LEU A 217 9.80 -4.62 -8.87
N GLU A 218 10.56 -5.26 -9.76
CA GLU A 218 11.39 -6.42 -9.47
C GLU A 218 12.46 -6.13 -8.41
N GLN A 219 13.04 -4.92 -8.43
CA GLN A 219 14.02 -4.48 -7.44
C GLN A 219 13.40 -4.14 -6.08
N LEU A 220 12.12 -3.79 -6.03
CA LEU A 220 11.40 -3.45 -4.81
C LEU A 220 10.91 -4.71 -4.08
N THR A 221 11.85 -5.56 -3.63
CA THR A 221 11.53 -6.79 -2.90
C THR A 221 11.51 -6.58 -1.39
N THR A 222 10.73 -7.42 -0.70
CA THR A 222 10.67 -7.41 0.77
C THR A 222 12.02 -7.76 1.38
N GLU A 223 12.75 -8.70 0.78
CA GLU A 223 14.07 -9.12 1.24
C GLU A 223 15.08 -7.97 1.16
N GLN A 224 15.19 -7.31 0.01
CA GLN A 224 16.07 -6.14 -0.14
C GLN A 224 15.71 -5.02 0.83
N ALA A 225 14.44 -4.74 1.02
CA ALA A 225 13.99 -3.71 1.94
C ALA A 225 14.32 -4.05 3.40
N ARG A 226 14.19 -5.31 3.80
CA ARG A 226 14.57 -5.80 5.13
C ARG A 226 16.08 -5.78 5.35
N LEU A 227 16.85 -6.26 4.38
CA LEU A 227 18.34 -6.24 4.44
C LEU A 227 18.88 -4.82 4.59
N ARG A 228 18.20 -3.82 4.03
CA ARG A 228 18.54 -2.40 4.16
C ARG A 228 17.99 -1.77 5.46
N GLY A 229 17.27 -2.51 6.28
CA GLY A 229 16.64 -1.97 7.50
C GLY A 229 15.58 -0.88 7.23
N LEU A 230 15.06 -0.81 5.99
CA LEU A 230 14.10 0.20 5.56
C LEU A 230 12.65 -0.15 5.91
N LEU A 231 12.39 -1.42 6.26
CA LEU A 231 11.08 -1.86 6.74
C LEU A 231 11.10 -2.01 8.25
N PRO A 232 10.12 -1.44 8.96
CA PRO A 232 9.83 -1.83 10.34
C PRO A 232 9.52 -3.34 10.39
N PRO A 233 9.84 -4.03 11.49
CA PRO A 233 9.66 -5.49 11.59
C PRO A 233 8.26 -5.99 11.25
N GLU A 234 7.25 -5.17 11.51
CA GLU A 234 5.83 -5.52 11.38
C GLU A 234 5.07 -4.77 10.28
N SER A 235 5.76 -3.98 9.43
CA SER A 235 5.09 -3.15 8.44
C SER A 235 5.78 -3.18 7.08
N SER A 236 5.00 -3.45 6.03
CA SER A 236 5.41 -3.30 4.63
C SER A 236 4.96 -1.97 4.00
N ALA A 237 4.45 -1.04 4.81
CA ALA A 237 3.87 0.21 4.32
C ALA A 237 4.80 1.06 3.42
N PRO A 238 6.12 1.24 3.74
CA PRO A 238 7.02 1.95 2.84
C PRO A 238 7.17 1.27 1.47
N LEU A 239 7.24 -0.06 1.46
CA LEU A 239 7.36 -0.85 0.24
C LEU A 239 6.09 -0.77 -0.61
N GLY A 240 4.93 -0.89 0.02
CA GLY A 240 3.63 -0.73 -0.66
C GLY A 240 3.48 0.65 -1.29
N LEU A 241 3.85 1.72 -0.58
CA LEU A 241 3.82 3.09 -1.10
C LEU A 241 4.77 3.26 -2.30
N ALA A 242 6.00 2.76 -2.19
CA ALA A 242 6.99 2.83 -3.27
C ALA A 242 6.48 2.14 -4.54
N ARG A 243 5.94 0.92 -4.41
CA ARG A 243 5.37 0.16 -5.52
C ARG A 243 4.17 0.86 -6.17
N LEU A 244 3.25 1.43 -5.37
CA LEU A 244 2.13 2.20 -5.90
C LEU A 244 2.59 3.46 -6.62
N ALA A 245 3.61 4.17 -6.12
CA ALA A 245 4.18 5.36 -6.74
C ALA A 245 4.87 5.06 -8.09
N VAL A 246 5.38 3.83 -8.28
CA VAL A 246 5.89 3.36 -9.59
C VAL A 246 4.74 3.21 -10.59
N ILE A 247 3.60 2.69 -10.15
CA ILE A 247 2.48 2.32 -11.02
C ILE A 247 1.59 3.52 -11.36
N PHE A 248 1.20 4.32 -10.36
CA PHE A 248 0.17 5.34 -10.51
C PHE A 248 0.71 6.75 -10.33
N ASP A 249 0.13 7.69 -11.09
CA ASP A 249 0.16 9.12 -10.79
C ASP A 249 -1.04 9.52 -9.91
N GLY A 250 -1.11 10.81 -9.55
CA GLY A 250 -2.23 11.35 -8.78
C GLY A 250 -3.56 11.23 -9.50
N ALA A 251 -3.58 11.33 -10.84
CA ALA A 251 -4.80 11.20 -11.63
C ALA A 251 -5.29 9.76 -11.67
N GLY A 252 -4.38 8.78 -11.81
CA GLY A 252 -4.71 7.36 -11.72
C GLY A 252 -5.28 6.99 -10.36
N LEU A 253 -4.62 7.43 -9.27
CA LEU A 253 -5.11 7.22 -7.90
C LEU A 253 -6.44 7.95 -7.64
N ALA A 254 -6.65 9.14 -8.19
CA ALA A 254 -7.92 9.86 -8.09
C ALA A 254 -9.05 9.08 -8.79
N SER A 255 -8.79 8.47 -9.95
CA SER A 255 -9.77 7.64 -10.65
C SER A 255 -10.12 6.35 -9.88
N LEU A 256 -9.19 5.86 -9.06
CA LEU A 256 -9.40 4.79 -8.08
C LEU A 256 -10.03 5.29 -6.77
N ARG A 257 -10.41 6.57 -6.69
CA ARG A 257 -10.92 7.24 -5.49
C ARG A 257 -9.97 7.17 -4.29
N GLY A 258 -8.68 7.12 -4.55
CA GLY A 258 -7.65 7.23 -3.53
C GLY A 258 -7.73 8.55 -2.78
N SER A 259 -7.41 8.52 -1.48
CA SER A 259 -7.41 9.74 -0.66
C SER A 259 -6.43 10.79 -1.21
N ARG A 260 -6.73 12.08 -1.01
CA ARG A 260 -5.81 13.17 -1.39
C ARG A 260 -4.42 13.00 -0.78
N GLN A 261 -4.37 12.46 0.43
CA GLN A 261 -3.10 12.17 1.10
C GLN A 261 -2.29 11.11 0.34
N LEU A 262 -2.91 9.99 -0.07
CA LEU A 262 -2.24 8.95 -0.85
C LEU A 262 -1.75 9.49 -2.20
N GLN A 263 -2.60 10.23 -2.92
CA GLN A 263 -2.24 10.87 -4.18
C GLN A 263 -1.00 11.75 -4.04
N GLN A 264 -0.99 12.65 -3.05
CA GLN A 264 0.13 13.56 -2.79
C GLN A 264 1.41 12.84 -2.36
N ARG A 265 1.29 11.77 -1.56
CA ARG A 265 2.44 10.96 -1.14
C ARG A 265 3.08 10.28 -2.35
N CYS A 266 2.29 9.62 -3.19
CA CYS A 266 2.80 8.97 -4.41
C CYS A 266 3.40 9.97 -5.39
N GLU A 267 2.77 11.15 -5.58
CA GLU A 267 3.30 12.20 -6.47
C GLU A 267 4.64 12.75 -5.98
N ARG A 268 4.76 13.07 -4.69
CA ARG A 268 6.02 13.56 -4.09
C ARG A 268 7.12 12.53 -4.20
N LEU A 269 6.82 11.27 -3.86
CA LEU A 269 7.77 10.17 -3.94
C LEU A 269 8.27 9.97 -5.37
N HIS A 270 7.35 9.95 -6.35
CA HIS A 270 7.69 9.80 -7.75
C HIS A 270 8.50 11.00 -8.29
N HIS A 271 8.13 12.23 -7.91
CA HIS A 271 8.86 13.44 -8.30
C HIS A 271 10.33 13.37 -7.88
N TRP A 272 10.59 13.10 -6.60
CA TRP A 272 11.93 13.04 -6.07
C TRP A 272 12.72 11.83 -6.57
N TRP A 273 12.07 10.68 -6.69
CA TRP A 273 12.70 9.51 -7.30
C TRP A 273 13.15 9.78 -8.73
N ARG A 274 12.29 10.35 -9.56
CA ARG A 274 12.65 10.70 -10.95
C ARG A 274 13.75 11.75 -11.02
N LEU A 275 13.65 12.79 -10.24
CA LEU A 275 14.64 13.86 -10.23
C LEU A 275 16.02 13.31 -9.85
N LEU A 276 16.10 12.50 -8.81
CA LEU A 276 17.35 11.97 -8.27
C LEU A 276 17.89 10.76 -9.07
N GLY A 277 17.03 10.05 -9.80
CA GLY A 277 17.42 8.90 -10.62
C GLY A 277 17.84 9.22 -12.07
N GLN A 278 17.74 10.49 -12.51
CA GLN A 278 18.05 10.88 -13.88
C GLN A 278 19.53 11.20 -14.16
N ASP A 279 20.38 11.21 -13.12
CA ASP A 279 21.80 11.48 -13.30
C ASP A 279 22.57 10.17 -13.52
N ASP A 280 23.29 10.04 -14.63
CA ASP A 280 24.16 8.90 -14.97
C ASP A 280 25.26 8.67 -13.90
N LYS A 281 25.55 9.69 -13.07
CA LYS A 281 26.51 9.63 -11.96
C LYS A 281 25.89 9.20 -10.62
N GLY A 282 24.59 8.91 -10.62
CA GLY A 282 23.85 8.48 -9.43
C GLY A 282 23.31 9.63 -8.56
N PRO A 283 22.41 9.30 -7.62
CA PRO A 283 21.70 10.28 -6.80
C PRO A 283 22.61 11.12 -5.89
N GLU A 284 23.77 10.61 -5.46
CA GLU A 284 24.73 11.36 -4.64
C GLU A 284 25.23 12.61 -5.37
N SER A 285 25.63 12.46 -6.62
CA SER A 285 26.15 13.56 -7.44
C SER A 285 25.11 14.67 -7.68
N LEU A 286 23.84 14.30 -7.81
CA LEU A 286 22.78 15.28 -8.00
C LEU A 286 22.43 16.00 -6.70
N LEU A 287 22.41 15.30 -5.56
CA LEU A 287 22.17 15.90 -4.24
C LEU A 287 23.18 16.99 -3.92
N ASP A 288 24.46 16.76 -4.25
CA ASP A 288 25.51 17.75 -4.02
C ASP A 288 25.35 19.00 -4.90
N ARG A 289 24.66 18.86 -6.04
CA ARG A 289 24.38 19.99 -6.96
C ARG A 289 23.06 20.68 -6.66
N LEU A 290 22.14 20.05 -5.90
CA LEU A 290 20.88 20.69 -5.55
C LEU A 290 21.15 21.90 -4.63
N PRO A 291 20.56 23.07 -4.95
CA PRO A 291 20.60 24.21 -4.04
C PRO A 291 20.03 23.84 -2.66
N GLU A 292 20.58 24.44 -1.61
CA GLU A 292 20.14 24.19 -0.23
C GLU A 292 18.61 24.29 -0.03
N PRO A 293 17.90 25.29 -0.61
CA PRO A 293 16.44 25.35 -0.50
C PRO A 293 15.73 24.13 -1.08
N GLU A 294 16.22 23.56 -2.19
CA GLU A 294 15.63 22.36 -2.78
C GLU A 294 15.97 21.10 -1.98
N ARG A 295 17.15 21.02 -1.39
CA ARG A 295 17.51 19.92 -0.44
C ARG A 295 16.62 19.96 0.81
N LEU A 296 16.39 21.14 1.39
CA LEU A 296 15.45 21.31 2.50
C LEU A 296 14.03 20.90 2.09
N ARG A 297 13.58 21.36 0.92
CA ARG A 297 12.27 21.06 0.38
C ARG A 297 12.02 19.56 0.20
N LEU A 298 13.02 18.80 -0.24
CA LEU A 298 12.97 17.34 -0.33
C LEU A 298 12.58 16.74 1.04
N HIS A 299 13.35 17.06 2.08
CA HIS A 299 13.10 16.50 3.41
C HIS A 299 11.76 16.95 4.01
N GLN A 300 11.34 18.19 3.79
CA GLN A 300 10.04 18.69 4.19
C GLN A 300 8.88 17.98 3.49
N GLN A 301 9.03 17.69 2.19
CA GLN A 301 7.97 17.05 1.40
C GLN A 301 7.89 15.56 1.63
N ILE A 302 9.01 14.88 1.77
CA ILE A 302 9.06 13.42 1.96
C ILE A 302 8.83 13.04 3.42
N ALA A 303 9.42 13.77 4.37
CA ALA A 303 9.21 13.60 5.82
C ALA A 303 9.14 12.10 6.24
N GLY A 304 7.97 11.65 6.72
CA GLY A 304 7.75 10.26 7.15
C GLY A 304 7.82 9.21 6.03
N ASP A 305 7.79 9.62 4.75
CA ASP A 305 7.85 8.72 3.59
C ASP A 305 9.30 8.46 3.11
N LEU A 306 10.30 9.00 3.81
CA LEU A 306 11.71 8.80 3.45
C LEU A 306 12.09 7.33 3.28
N PRO A 307 11.69 6.39 4.16
CA PRO A 307 12.00 4.97 3.96
C PRO A 307 11.51 4.42 2.61
N ALA A 308 10.38 4.91 2.09
CA ALA A 308 9.88 4.52 0.76
C ALA A 308 10.75 5.07 -0.37
N LEU A 309 11.26 6.31 -0.24
CA LEU A 309 12.18 6.91 -1.21
C LEU A 309 13.53 6.17 -1.23
N LEU A 310 14.04 5.78 -0.06
CA LEU A 310 15.33 5.10 0.07
C LEU A 310 15.37 3.71 -0.59
N LEU A 311 14.21 3.11 -0.85
CA LEU A 311 14.13 1.85 -1.61
C LEU A 311 14.66 1.98 -3.05
N PHE A 312 14.64 3.18 -3.61
CA PHE A 312 15.11 3.47 -4.96
C PHE A 312 16.60 3.83 -5.03
N PHE A 313 17.27 3.96 -3.88
CA PHE A 313 18.64 4.44 -3.82
C PHE A 313 19.66 3.31 -3.67
N PRO A 314 20.92 3.53 -4.07
CA PRO A 314 22.00 2.61 -3.77
C PRO A 314 22.11 2.35 -2.27
N PRO A 315 22.43 1.11 -1.83
CA PRO A 315 22.45 0.75 -0.41
C PRO A 315 23.32 1.65 0.48
N PRO A 316 24.52 2.09 0.09
CA PRO A 316 25.34 2.96 0.95
C PRO A 316 24.66 4.29 1.26
N LEU A 317 24.09 4.94 0.24
CA LEU A 317 23.37 6.20 0.40
C LEU A 317 22.09 6.02 1.23
N ALA A 318 21.32 4.96 0.93
CA ALA A 318 20.09 4.65 1.66
C ALA A 318 20.35 4.46 3.16
N LEU A 319 21.42 3.75 3.53
CA LEU A 319 21.79 3.52 4.92
C LEU A 319 22.23 4.81 5.62
N ALA A 320 23.09 5.60 5.00
CA ALA A 320 23.55 6.88 5.54
C ALA A 320 22.37 7.85 5.80
N TRP A 321 21.43 7.90 4.87
CA TRP A 321 20.25 8.73 5.04
C TRP A 321 19.29 8.18 6.10
N LEU A 322 19.14 6.87 6.19
CA LEU A 322 18.29 6.24 7.19
C LEU A 322 18.80 6.50 8.62
N GLU A 323 20.12 6.47 8.83
CA GLU A 323 20.72 6.80 10.12
C GLU A 323 20.42 8.24 10.53
N ARG A 324 20.61 9.19 9.63
CA ARG A 324 20.27 10.60 9.87
C ARG A 324 18.78 10.81 10.12
N TRP A 325 17.92 10.14 9.37
CA TRP A 325 16.47 10.23 9.54
C TRP A 325 15.98 9.64 10.87
N ARG A 326 16.70 8.64 11.42
CA ARG A 326 16.40 8.06 12.74
C ARG A 326 16.80 8.97 13.90
N ASP A 327 17.64 9.93 13.67
CA ASP A 327 17.96 10.96 14.65
C ASP A 327 16.94 12.11 14.59
N PRO A 328 16.01 12.21 15.55
CA PRO A 328 15.00 13.27 15.55
C PRO A 328 15.59 14.67 15.74
N ALA A 329 16.87 14.77 16.15
CA ALA A 329 17.57 16.03 16.31
C ALA A 329 18.25 16.50 15.01
N ASP A 330 18.35 15.66 13.96
CA ASP A 330 18.97 16.07 12.70
C ASP A 330 18.14 17.20 12.03
N PRO A 331 18.71 18.41 11.88
CA PRO A 331 17.94 19.57 11.50
C PRO A 331 17.56 19.60 10.02
N LEU A 332 18.22 18.81 9.16
CA LEU A 332 17.89 18.70 7.74
C LEU A 332 16.82 17.64 7.51
N PHE A 333 16.91 16.50 8.20
CA PHE A 333 15.96 15.40 8.04
C PHE A 333 14.66 15.60 8.81
N HIS A 334 14.70 16.39 9.90
CA HIS A 334 13.53 16.83 10.67
C HIS A 334 13.49 18.37 10.76
N PRO A 335 13.24 19.02 9.59
CA PRO A 335 13.40 20.47 9.49
C PRO A 335 12.30 21.20 10.26
N HIS A 336 12.72 21.96 11.26
CA HIS A 336 11.88 22.91 12.01
C HIS A 336 12.71 24.12 12.40
N PRO A 337 12.14 25.31 12.47
CA PRO A 337 12.86 26.49 12.91
C PRO A 337 13.15 26.43 14.42
N PRO A 338 14.21 27.08 14.91
CA PRO A 338 14.55 27.13 16.34
C PRO A 338 13.52 27.90 17.20
N LEU A 339 12.73 28.77 16.57
CA LEU A 339 11.65 29.54 17.16
C LEU A 339 10.39 29.31 16.31
N ASP A 340 9.25 29.14 16.96
CA ASP A 340 7.97 29.03 16.26
C ASP A 340 7.41 30.41 15.88
N GLY A 341 6.26 30.42 15.15
CA GLY A 341 5.66 31.64 14.66
C GLY A 341 5.10 32.53 15.79
N ARG A 342 4.68 31.94 16.93
CA ARG A 342 4.16 32.67 18.08
C ARG A 342 5.31 33.34 18.85
N GLU A 343 6.39 32.60 19.08
CA GLU A 343 7.58 33.14 19.73
C GLU A 343 8.18 34.32 18.96
N LEU A 344 8.26 34.20 17.60
CA LEU A 344 8.73 35.31 16.76
C LEU A 344 7.81 36.53 16.81
N GLN A 345 6.50 36.33 16.88
CA GLN A 345 5.54 37.43 17.01
C GLN A 345 5.71 38.15 18.36
N GLU A 346 5.85 37.42 19.44
CA GLU A 346 6.03 37.97 20.80
C GLU A 346 7.38 38.69 20.94
N LEU A 347 8.47 38.12 20.47
CA LEU A 347 9.83 38.62 20.64
C LEU A 347 10.15 39.81 19.70
N LEU A 348 9.57 39.82 18.50
CA LEU A 348 9.89 40.82 17.47
C LEU A 348 8.72 41.79 17.19
N GLY A 349 7.58 41.66 17.86
CA GLY A 349 6.41 42.50 17.65
C GLY A 349 5.77 42.33 16.26
N LEU A 350 5.86 41.13 15.67
CA LEU A 350 5.40 40.88 14.30
C LEU A 350 3.94 40.45 14.26
N ALA A 351 3.17 41.04 13.34
CA ALA A 351 1.82 40.53 13.05
C ALA A 351 1.83 39.25 12.20
N PRO A 352 0.79 38.40 12.32
CA PRO A 352 0.60 37.27 11.41
C PRO A 352 0.56 37.77 9.97
N SER A 353 1.51 37.26 9.12
CA SER A 353 1.65 37.76 7.76
C SER A 353 2.39 36.73 6.90
N ARG A 354 2.30 36.89 5.57
CA ARG A 354 3.12 36.11 4.61
C ARG A 354 4.63 36.28 4.87
N ARG A 355 5.03 37.47 5.35
CA ARG A 355 6.43 37.80 5.67
C ARG A 355 6.92 36.97 6.86
N LEU A 356 6.08 36.75 7.86
CA LEU A 356 6.41 35.85 9.00
C LEU A 356 6.63 34.39 8.51
N GLY A 357 5.81 33.91 7.57
CA GLY A 357 6.01 32.58 6.96
C GLY A 357 7.32 32.49 6.18
N GLN A 358 7.72 33.54 5.47
CA GLN A 358 9.00 33.61 4.76
C GLN A 358 10.18 33.62 5.73
N LEU A 359 10.08 34.37 6.83
CA LEU A 359 11.07 34.40 7.90
C LEU A 359 11.24 33.00 8.54
N LEU A 360 10.14 32.33 8.87
CA LEU A 360 10.19 30.96 9.39
C LEU A 360 10.88 29.99 8.41
N GLY A 361 10.59 30.12 7.14
CA GLY A 361 11.26 29.34 6.07
C GLY A 361 12.76 29.62 6.02
N HIS A 362 13.17 30.89 6.15
CA HIS A 362 14.58 31.29 6.20
C HIS A 362 15.27 30.71 7.44
N LEU A 363 14.71 30.85 8.63
CA LEU A 363 15.29 30.30 9.87
C LEU A 363 15.37 28.77 9.83
N CYS A 364 14.39 28.11 9.23
CA CYS A 364 14.42 26.68 9.01
C CYS A 364 15.60 26.27 8.09
N LEU A 365 15.84 27.03 7.01
CA LEU A 365 16.97 26.82 6.10
C LEU A 365 18.31 27.03 6.83
N GLU A 366 18.47 28.13 7.57
CA GLU A 366 19.69 28.42 8.32
C GLU A 366 20.02 27.32 9.32
N ARG A 367 18.98 26.78 10.01
CA ARG A 367 19.15 25.68 10.95
C ARG A 367 19.50 24.38 10.24
N ALA A 368 18.82 24.04 9.14
CA ALA A 368 19.03 22.80 8.40
C ALA A 368 20.48 22.65 7.91
N PHE A 369 21.16 23.78 7.64
CA PHE A 369 22.54 23.81 7.17
C PHE A 369 23.54 24.28 8.23
N GLY A 370 23.15 24.26 9.51
CA GLY A 370 24.05 24.45 10.65
C GLY A 370 24.54 25.88 10.89
N ARG A 371 23.87 26.90 10.28
CA ARG A 371 24.25 28.31 10.47
C ARG A 371 23.66 28.92 11.72
N ILE A 372 22.57 28.32 12.23
CA ILE A 372 22.00 28.65 13.55
C ILE A 372 21.66 27.37 14.29
N SER A 373 21.83 27.35 15.61
CA SER A 373 21.61 26.17 16.44
C SER A 373 20.60 26.37 17.56
N ASN A 374 20.39 27.62 17.99
CA ASN A 374 19.58 27.96 19.16
C ASN A 374 18.71 29.20 18.91
N SER A 375 17.83 29.51 19.87
CA SER A 375 16.88 30.63 19.78
C SER A 375 17.54 32.00 19.72
N GLU A 376 18.71 32.20 20.39
CA GLU A 376 19.43 33.46 20.38
C GLU A 376 20.00 33.78 18.99
N GLU A 377 20.65 32.78 18.37
CA GLU A 377 21.19 32.87 17.00
C GLU A 377 20.03 33.09 16.00
N ALA A 378 18.90 32.42 16.20
CA ALA A 378 17.73 32.60 15.38
C ALA A 378 17.16 34.01 15.44
N LEU A 379 17.12 34.64 16.63
CA LEU A 379 16.67 36.04 16.79
C LEU A 379 17.60 37.02 16.08
N LYS A 380 18.92 36.80 16.17
CA LYS A 380 19.93 37.62 15.45
C LYS A 380 19.72 37.50 13.93
N ALA A 381 19.59 36.26 13.42
CA ALA A 381 19.34 36.00 12.00
C ALA A 381 18.02 36.59 11.52
N ALA A 382 16.95 36.50 12.33
CA ALA A 382 15.64 37.09 12.04
C ALA A 382 15.72 38.62 11.92
N SER A 383 16.42 39.28 12.83
CA SER A 383 16.61 40.73 12.82
C SER A 383 17.38 41.20 11.58
N ILE A 384 18.43 40.49 11.20
CA ILE A 384 19.21 40.77 9.98
C ILE A 384 18.33 40.61 8.73
N TRP A 385 17.59 39.52 8.64
CA TRP A 385 16.71 39.24 7.51
C TRP A 385 15.61 40.29 7.36
N LEU A 386 15.00 40.72 8.45
CA LEU A 386 13.95 41.76 8.47
C LEU A 386 14.47 43.11 7.98
N ASN A 387 15.70 43.48 8.38
CA ASN A 387 16.34 44.74 7.98
C ASN A 387 16.80 44.70 6.51
N GLY A 388 17.30 43.55 6.02
CA GLY A 388 17.75 43.38 4.65
C GLY A 388 16.64 43.28 3.60
N THR A 389 15.39 42.98 4.03
CA THR A 389 14.21 42.89 3.14
C THR A 389 13.30 44.14 3.23
N ALA A 390 13.73 45.17 3.92
CA ALA A 390 13.02 46.45 4.03
C ALA A 390 13.44 47.48 2.97
N SER A 391 14.33 47.10 2.02
CA SER A 391 14.85 47.96 0.94
C SER A 391 14.08 47.77 -0.36
#